data_37211cd441191737b720e917beb55ae0
#
_entry.id   37211cd441191737b720e917beb55ae0
#
_cell.length_a   1.000
_cell.length_b   1.000
_cell.length_c   1.000
_cell.angle_alpha   90.00
_cell.angle_beta   90.00
_cell.angle_gamma   90.00
#
_symmetry.space_group_name_H-M   'P 1'
#
loop_
_entity.id
_entity.type
_entity.pdbx_description
1 polymer ?
#
loop_
_entity_poly.entity_id
_entity_poly.type
_entity_poly.pdbx_seq_one_letter_code
_entity_poly.pdbx_strand_id
1 'polypeptide(L)'
;MERGYIKIKENETNQWIIEAKLVNCTLWLSKHEMANLFNVFVNSIGNNLRAIFKSGILREEEVTKIHKFENNGRQSEVILYNLEALIFVSYRISSYESRAFREWVMKALTEYTRTKPKKTEVLIVYNLSSKLPAIMLN
;
A
#
# COMPACT_ATOMS: atom_id res chain seq x y z
N MET A 1 1.81 12.84 14.36
CA MET A 1 2.29 11.60 13.72
C MET A 1 2.48 11.82 12.24
N GLU A 2 3.66 11.52 11.76
CA GLU A 2 3.88 11.56 10.30
C GLU A 2 3.31 10.31 9.67
N ARG A 3 2.47 10.50 8.67
CA ARG A 3 1.76 9.41 8.01
C ARG A 3 2.32 9.05 6.63
N GLY A 4 3.18 9.91 6.10
CA GLY A 4 3.53 9.82 4.71
C GLY A 4 2.37 10.26 3.83
N TYR A 5 2.56 10.21 2.53
CA TYR A 5 1.48 10.55 1.59
C TYR A 5 1.76 9.91 0.24
N ILE A 6 0.71 9.86 -0.57
CA ILE A 6 0.81 9.42 -1.94
C ILE A 6 -0.21 10.19 -2.78
N LYS A 7 0.21 10.56 -3.97
CA LYS A 7 -0.63 11.24 -4.95
C LYS A 7 -0.49 10.57 -6.31
N ILE A 8 -1.60 10.41 -6.99
CA ILE A 8 -1.64 9.86 -8.34
C ILE A 8 -2.29 10.88 -9.23
N LYS A 9 -1.58 11.35 -10.24
CA LYS A 9 -2.09 12.34 -11.18
C LYS A 9 -1.71 12.00 -12.61
N GLU A 10 -2.54 12.47 -13.52
CA GLU A 10 -2.23 12.42 -14.95
C GLU A 10 -1.64 13.78 -15.35
N ASN A 11 -0.50 13.76 -16.04
CA ASN A 11 0.11 14.99 -16.51
C ASN A 11 -0.46 15.41 -17.86
N GLU A 12 0.05 16.52 -18.41
CA GLU A 12 -0.43 17.08 -19.68
C GLU A 12 -0.23 16.17 -20.87
N THR A 13 0.71 15.24 -20.79
CA THR A 13 1.00 14.29 -21.86
C THR A 13 0.30 12.94 -21.65
N ASN A 14 -0.71 12.91 -20.78
CA ASN A 14 -1.50 11.71 -20.45
C ASN A 14 -0.67 10.60 -19.84
N GLN A 15 0.41 10.96 -19.14
CA GLN A 15 1.20 10.01 -18.38
C GLN A 15 0.80 10.08 -16.91
N TRP A 16 0.72 8.92 -16.29
CA TRP A 16 0.42 8.84 -14.87
C TRP A 16 1.69 9.05 -14.06
N ILE A 17 1.61 9.95 -13.10
CA ILE A 17 2.72 10.28 -12.22
C ILE A 17 2.30 9.97 -10.80
N ILE A 18 3.16 9.26 -10.08
CA ILE A 18 2.94 8.96 -8.68
C ILE A 18 4.03 9.64 -7.88
N GLU A 19 3.59 10.41 -6.90
CA GLU A 19 4.47 11.04 -5.94
C GLU A 19 4.15 10.44 -4.58
N ALA A 20 5.14 9.86 -3.92
CA ALA A 20 4.93 9.23 -2.62
C ALA A 20 6.05 9.58 -1.67
N LYS A 21 5.68 9.80 -0.41
CA LYS A 21 6.64 9.95 0.68
C LYS A 21 6.32 8.89 1.72
N LEU A 22 7.24 7.98 1.90
CA LEU A 22 7.10 6.92 2.90
C LEU A 22 7.80 7.34 4.18
N VAL A 23 7.22 6.97 5.31
CA VAL A 23 7.80 7.16 6.63
C VAL A 23 7.89 5.79 7.28
N ASN A 24 9.09 5.40 7.70
CA ASN A 24 9.34 4.06 8.23
C ASN A 24 8.91 2.97 7.24
N CYS A 25 9.24 3.19 5.96
CA CYS A 25 8.97 2.26 4.86
C CYS A 25 7.49 2.01 4.59
N THR A 26 6.62 2.89 5.06
CA THR A 26 5.18 2.75 4.83
C THR A 26 4.50 4.12 4.78
N LEU A 27 3.21 4.10 4.58
CA LEU A 27 2.35 5.26 4.72
C LEU A 27 1.02 4.78 5.29
N TRP A 28 0.20 5.73 5.74
CA TRP A 28 -1.05 5.40 6.42
C TRP A 28 -2.18 6.21 5.82
N LEU A 29 -3.22 5.53 5.36
CA LEU A 29 -4.37 6.15 4.72
C LEU A 29 -5.67 5.62 5.33
N SER A 30 -6.67 6.49 5.42
CA SER A 30 -8.02 6.08 5.76
C SER A 30 -8.71 5.48 4.52
N LYS A 31 -9.87 4.85 4.73
CA LYS A 31 -10.68 4.33 3.62
C LYS A 31 -11.08 5.44 2.65
N HIS A 32 -11.45 6.60 3.17
CA HIS A 32 -11.83 7.73 2.33
C HIS A 32 -10.67 8.24 1.50
N GLU A 33 -9.49 8.27 2.10
CA GLU A 33 -8.28 8.68 1.36
C GLU A 33 -7.93 7.68 0.27
N MET A 34 -8.09 6.38 0.53
CA MET A 34 -7.89 5.36 -0.49
C MET A 34 -8.90 5.52 -1.64
N ALA A 35 -10.16 5.78 -1.30
CA ALA A 35 -11.22 5.98 -2.29
C ALA A 35 -10.89 7.18 -3.19
N ASN A 36 -10.45 8.28 -2.61
CA ASN A 36 -10.04 9.45 -3.38
C ASN A 36 -8.82 9.15 -4.23
N LEU A 37 -7.85 8.43 -3.68
CA LEU A 37 -6.62 8.09 -4.40
C LEU A 37 -6.91 7.26 -5.65
N PHE A 38 -7.76 6.25 -5.52
CA PHE A 38 -8.07 5.33 -6.62
C PHE A 38 -9.29 5.75 -7.43
N ASN A 39 -9.91 6.86 -7.07
CA ASN A 39 -11.09 7.39 -7.76
C ASN A 39 -12.22 6.36 -7.81
N VAL A 40 -12.55 5.81 -6.67
CA VAL A 40 -13.65 4.84 -6.50
C VAL A 40 -14.47 5.24 -5.28
N PHE A 41 -15.65 4.63 -5.14
CA PHE A 41 -16.50 4.86 -3.97
C PHE A 41 -15.89 4.24 -2.73
N VAL A 42 -16.10 4.90 -1.59
CA VAL A 42 -15.56 4.40 -0.32
C VAL A 42 -16.13 3.03 0.04
N ASN A 43 -17.38 2.73 -0.38
CA ASN A 43 -17.95 1.42 -0.14
C ASN A 43 -17.19 0.31 -0.87
N SER A 44 -16.65 0.61 -2.04
CA SER A 44 -15.80 -0.34 -2.76
C SER A 44 -14.53 -0.65 -1.96
N ILE A 45 -13.91 0.37 -1.40
CA ILE A 45 -12.72 0.17 -0.55
C ILE A 45 -13.07 -0.70 0.65
N GLY A 46 -14.15 -0.35 1.36
CA GLY A 46 -14.55 -1.10 2.55
C GLY A 46 -14.90 -2.56 2.25
N ASN A 47 -15.61 -2.80 1.16
CA ASN A 47 -15.96 -4.16 0.77
C ASN A 47 -14.73 -5.00 0.42
N ASN A 48 -13.76 -4.40 -0.27
CA ASN A 48 -12.54 -5.10 -0.64
C ASN A 48 -11.65 -5.36 0.58
N LEU A 49 -11.57 -4.41 1.50
CA LEU A 49 -10.82 -4.63 2.75
C LEU A 49 -11.44 -5.78 3.55
N ARG A 50 -12.77 -5.81 3.69
CA ARG A 50 -13.42 -6.91 4.39
C ARG A 50 -13.14 -8.26 3.74
N ALA A 51 -13.18 -8.31 2.41
CA ALA A 51 -12.88 -9.53 1.68
C ALA A 51 -11.43 -9.98 1.90
N ILE A 52 -10.50 -9.04 1.88
CA ILE A 52 -9.07 -9.32 2.12
C ILE A 52 -8.87 -9.90 3.52
N PHE A 53 -9.43 -9.26 4.54
CA PHE A 53 -9.26 -9.73 5.92
C PHE A 53 -9.97 -11.05 6.16
N LYS A 54 -11.15 -11.22 5.57
CA LYS A 54 -11.91 -12.47 5.71
C LYS A 54 -11.17 -13.64 5.08
N SER A 55 -10.45 -13.40 4.00
CA SER A 55 -9.69 -14.45 3.31
C SER A 55 -8.48 -14.94 4.09
N GLY A 56 -8.02 -14.15 5.07
CA GLY A 56 -6.84 -14.48 5.85
C GLY A 56 -5.51 -14.10 5.19
N ILE A 57 -5.55 -13.50 4.01
CA ILE A 57 -4.33 -13.07 3.33
C ILE A 57 -3.57 -12.02 4.13
N LEU A 58 -4.31 -11.07 4.71
CA LEU A 58 -3.75 -10.08 5.62
C LEU A 58 -4.48 -10.15 6.95
N ARG A 59 -3.75 -9.93 8.02
CA ARG A 59 -4.33 -9.81 9.35
C ARG A 59 -4.57 -8.34 9.63
N GLU A 60 -5.81 -8.03 9.94
CA GLU A 60 -6.23 -6.64 10.12
C GLU A 60 -5.39 -5.91 11.16
N GLU A 61 -5.12 -6.55 12.28
CA GLU A 61 -4.37 -5.93 13.38
C GLU A 61 -2.92 -5.61 13.00
N GLU A 62 -2.38 -6.22 11.96
CA GLU A 62 -1.00 -5.97 11.54
C GLU A 62 -0.88 -4.79 10.58
N VAL A 63 -1.98 -4.44 9.91
CA VAL A 63 -1.94 -3.43 8.83
C VAL A 63 -2.78 -2.20 9.14
N THR A 64 -3.35 -2.14 10.35
CA THR A 64 -4.19 -1.00 10.74
C THR A 64 -3.69 -0.39 12.03
N LYS A 65 -4.09 0.86 12.25
CA LYS A 65 -3.97 1.50 13.55
C LYS A 65 -5.06 2.54 13.69
N ILE A 66 -5.41 2.85 14.92
CA ILE A 66 -6.41 3.85 15.22
C ILE A 66 -5.71 5.17 15.48
N HIS A 67 -6.11 6.18 14.73
CA HIS A 67 -5.62 7.54 14.92
C HIS A 67 -6.71 8.35 15.61
N LYS A 68 -6.39 8.88 16.78
CA LYS A 68 -7.32 9.72 17.57
C LYS A 68 -6.99 11.17 17.29
N PHE A 69 -8.03 11.96 17.11
CA PHE A 69 -7.86 13.39 16.86
C PHE A 69 -9.03 14.15 17.47
N GLU A 70 -8.85 15.45 17.62
CA GLU A 70 -9.88 16.30 18.17
C GLU A 70 -10.54 17.06 17.01
N ASN A 71 -11.88 17.03 16.98
CA ASN A 71 -12.66 17.70 15.96
C ASN A 71 -13.79 18.45 16.63
N ASN A 72 -13.73 19.79 16.55
CA ASN A 72 -14.72 20.69 17.18
C ASN A 72 -14.96 20.38 18.66
N GLY A 73 -13.87 20.17 19.40
CA GLY A 73 -13.95 19.86 20.81
C GLY A 73 -14.35 18.44 21.17
N ARG A 74 -14.53 17.58 20.15
CA ARG A 74 -14.89 16.18 20.34
C ARG A 74 -13.72 15.28 19.98
N GLN A 75 -13.54 14.23 20.75
CA GLN A 75 -12.60 13.19 20.43
C GLN A 75 -13.16 12.34 19.30
N SER A 76 -12.39 12.20 18.23
CA SER A 76 -12.76 11.38 17.09
C SER A 76 -11.64 10.38 16.79
N GLU A 77 -12.00 9.30 16.12
CA GLU A 77 -11.03 8.28 15.72
C GLU A 77 -11.21 7.94 14.25
N VAL A 78 -10.12 7.59 13.61
CA VAL A 78 -10.16 7.06 12.26
C VAL A 78 -9.22 5.86 12.20
N ILE A 79 -9.62 4.83 11.46
CA ILE A 79 -8.76 3.68 11.22
C ILE A 79 -7.89 4.00 10.02
N LEU A 80 -6.60 3.85 10.19
CA LEU A 80 -5.62 4.02 9.13
C LEU A 80 -5.07 2.67 8.71
N TYR A 81 -4.83 2.52 7.42
CA TYR A 81 -4.34 1.31 6.79
C TYR A 81 -2.98 1.58 6.20
N ASN A 82 -2.07 0.64 6.30
CA ASN A 82 -0.70 0.85 5.86
C ASN A 82 -0.52 0.55 4.37
N LEU A 83 0.73 0.70 3.89
CA LEU A 83 1.05 0.49 2.48
C LEU A 83 0.73 -0.92 2.01
N GLU A 84 0.97 -1.92 2.84
CA GLU A 84 0.68 -3.30 2.47
C GLU A 84 -0.81 -3.49 2.18
N ALA A 85 -1.67 -2.95 3.04
CA ALA A 85 -3.11 -3.00 2.82
C ALA A 85 -3.49 -2.27 1.52
N LEU A 86 -2.87 -1.13 1.27
CA LEU A 86 -3.12 -0.35 0.06
C LEU A 86 -2.76 -1.16 -1.20
N ILE A 87 -1.64 -1.86 -1.17
CA ILE A 87 -1.22 -2.70 -2.29
C ILE A 87 -2.25 -3.80 -2.54
N PHE A 88 -2.70 -4.49 -1.50
CA PHE A 88 -3.69 -5.55 -1.67
C PHE A 88 -5.01 -5.01 -2.22
N VAL A 89 -5.45 -3.86 -1.72
CA VAL A 89 -6.67 -3.23 -2.23
C VAL A 89 -6.52 -2.88 -3.71
N SER A 90 -5.35 -2.39 -4.12
CA SER A 90 -5.13 -1.99 -5.50
C SER A 90 -5.32 -3.13 -6.49
N TYR A 91 -5.06 -4.37 -6.08
CA TYR A 91 -5.24 -5.53 -6.95
C TYR A 91 -6.69 -5.98 -7.06
N ARG A 92 -7.57 -5.44 -6.23
CA ARG A 92 -8.99 -5.78 -6.25
C ARG A 92 -9.84 -4.67 -6.85
N ILE A 93 -9.24 -3.57 -7.26
CA ILE A 93 -9.93 -2.42 -7.80
C ILE A 93 -9.53 -2.21 -9.24
N SER A 94 -10.54 -1.90 -10.09
CA SER A 94 -10.32 -1.65 -11.50
C SER A 94 -10.56 -0.17 -11.80
N SER A 95 -9.51 0.63 -11.64
CA SER A 95 -9.53 2.04 -12.04
C SER A 95 -8.19 2.36 -12.69
N TYR A 96 -8.14 3.47 -13.42
CA TYR A 96 -6.89 3.91 -14.03
C TYR A 96 -5.84 4.19 -12.96
N GLU A 97 -6.27 4.81 -11.88
CA GLU A 97 -5.38 5.16 -10.77
C GLU A 97 -4.82 3.92 -10.08
N SER A 98 -5.65 2.92 -9.82
CA SER A 98 -5.17 1.69 -9.19
C SER A 98 -4.21 0.94 -10.10
N ARG A 99 -4.46 0.97 -11.41
CA ARG A 99 -3.55 0.38 -12.38
C ARG A 99 -2.21 1.10 -12.38
N ALA A 100 -2.23 2.43 -12.38
CA ALA A 100 -1.01 3.23 -12.32
C ALA A 100 -0.23 2.93 -11.04
N PHE A 101 -0.93 2.77 -9.92
CA PHE A 101 -0.30 2.43 -8.65
C PHE A 101 0.37 1.06 -8.72
N ARG A 102 -0.31 0.05 -9.27
CA ARG A 102 0.29 -1.28 -9.41
C ARG A 102 1.54 -1.26 -10.30
N GLU A 103 1.49 -0.52 -11.39
CA GLU A 103 2.65 -0.37 -12.27
C GLU A 103 3.81 0.29 -11.55
N TRP A 104 3.51 1.29 -10.73
CA TRP A 104 4.54 1.96 -9.94
C TRP A 104 5.19 1.01 -8.92
N VAL A 105 4.39 0.17 -8.26
CA VAL A 105 4.92 -0.82 -7.31
C VAL A 105 5.88 -1.77 -8.02
N MET A 106 5.48 -2.27 -9.18
CA MET A 106 6.33 -3.19 -9.95
C MET A 106 7.60 -2.50 -10.44
N LYS A 107 7.48 -1.25 -10.84
CA LYS A 107 8.64 -0.48 -11.30
C LYS A 107 9.61 -0.23 -10.14
N ALA A 108 9.11 0.06 -8.96
CA ALA A 108 9.94 0.25 -7.78
C ALA A 108 10.76 -1.01 -7.48
N LEU A 109 10.14 -2.18 -7.58
CA LEU A 109 10.85 -3.44 -7.39
C LEU A 109 11.90 -3.66 -8.47
N THR A 110 11.58 -3.35 -9.72
CA THR A 110 12.52 -3.48 -10.83
C THR A 110 13.74 -2.56 -10.62
N GLU A 111 13.50 -1.31 -10.20
CA GLU A 111 14.59 -0.39 -9.92
C GLU A 111 15.48 -0.90 -8.79
N TYR A 112 14.87 -1.47 -7.75
CA TYR A 112 15.63 -2.05 -6.64
C TYR A 112 16.58 -3.14 -7.14
N THR A 113 16.08 -4.05 -7.98
CA THR A 113 16.92 -5.15 -8.48
C THR A 113 18.00 -4.65 -9.44
N ARG A 114 17.73 -3.56 -10.17
CA ARG A 114 18.69 -2.98 -11.11
C ARG A 114 19.86 -2.33 -10.41
N THR A 115 19.64 -1.74 -9.23
CA THR A 115 20.68 -1.04 -8.49
C THR A 115 21.59 -1.96 -7.70
N LYS A 116 21.27 -3.25 -7.62
CA LYS A 116 22.11 -4.24 -6.96
C LYS A 116 23.30 -4.61 -7.84
N PRO A 117 24.41 -5.09 -7.22
CA PRO A 117 25.58 -5.48 -8.00
C PRO A 117 25.25 -6.50 -9.09
N LYS A 118 25.96 -6.37 -10.15
CA LYS A 118 25.71 -7.03 -11.43
C LYS A 118 25.72 -8.53 -11.36
N LYS A 119 24.54 -9.11 -11.24
CA LYS A 119 24.31 -10.53 -11.46
C LYS A 119 23.17 -10.65 -12.46
N THR A 120 23.25 -11.66 -13.31
CA THR A 120 22.17 -11.95 -14.23
C THR A 120 20.94 -12.49 -13.52
N GLU A 121 21.11 -13.00 -12.32
CA GLU A 121 20.02 -13.52 -11.51
C GLU A 121 20.05 -12.87 -10.14
N VAL A 122 18.86 -12.62 -9.60
CA VAL A 122 18.70 -12.08 -8.26
C VAL A 122 17.90 -13.09 -7.44
N LEU A 123 18.52 -13.57 -6.37
CA LEU A 123 17.83 -14.42 -5.42
C LEU A 123 17.52 -13.57 -4.19
N ILE A 124 16.25 -13.41 -3.90
CA ILE A 124 15.80 -12.67 -2.74
C ILE A 124 15.41 -13.66 -1.66
N VAL A 125 16.16 -13.64 -0.55
CA VAL A 125 15.86 -14.49 0.59
C VAL A 125 15.52 -13.60 1.75
N TYR A 126 14.41 -13.90 2.40
CA TYR A 126 13.91 -13.07 3.47
C TYR A 126 13.55 -13.92 4.68
N ASN A 127 14.20 -13.65 5.80
CA ASN A 127 13.90 -14.31 7.07
C ASN A 127 12.85 -13.52 7.82
N LEU A 128 11.61 -14.03 7.81
CA LEU A 128 10.51 -13.35 8.47
C LEU A 128 10.58 -13.46 9.98
N SER A 129 11.08 -14.59 10.47
CA SER A 129 11.23 -14.77 11.90
C SER A 129 12.17 -15.94 12.17
N SER A 130 12.68 -15.99 13.40
CA SER A 130 13.53 -17.11 13.84
C SER A 130 12.79 -18.44 13.89
N LYS A 131 11.46 -18.43 13.80
CA LYS A 131 10.65 -19.64 13.87
C LYS A 131 10.48 -20.32 12.51
N LEU A 132 10.75 -19.60 11.44
CA LEU A 132 10.63 -20.15 10.10
C LEU A 132 12.03 -20.29 9.52
N PRO A 133 12.41 -21.47 9.09
CA PRO A 133 13.69 -21.60 8.41
C PRO A 133 13.64 -20.81 7.10
N ALA A 134 14.78 -20.27 6.71
CA ALA A 134 14.88 -19.62 5.42
C ALA A 134 14.49 -20.63 4.35
N ILE A 135 13.55 -20.27 3.52
CA ILE A 135 13.15 -21.12 2.42
C ILE A 135 14.23 -20.99 1.35
N MET A 136 14.94 -22.06 1.13
CA MET A 136 15.95 -22.09 0.10
C MET A 136 15.26 -22.40 -1.22
N LEU A 137 15.18 -21.40 -2.05
CA LEU A 137 14.66 -21.56 -3.41
C LEU A 137 15.83 -21.93 -4.31
N ASN A 138 15.81 -23.10 -4.75
CA ASN A 138 16.81 -23.55 -5.71
C ASN A 138 16.34 -23.32 -7.12
#